data_8368924f5252718450ce433e6e974b4f
#
_entry.id   8368924f5252718450ce433e6e974b4f
#
_cell.length_a   1.000
_cell.length_b   1.000
_cell.length_c   1.000
_cell.angle_alpha   90.00
_cell.angle_beta   90.00
_cell.angle_gamma   90.00
#
_symmetry.space_group_name_H-M   'P 1'
#
loop_
_entity.id
_entity.type
_entity.pdbx_description
1 polymer ?
#
loop_
_entity_poly.entity_id
_entity_poly.type
_entity_poly.pdbx_seq_one_letter_code
_entity_poly.pdbx_strand_id
1 'polypeptide(L)'
;MEFNSLLKKQQTTTTTKPSQTPLLREESAETGKTKKQKPVEQTLDLFADERPSQTSTSEEENSEQPFFSHSKGETERISEGNSEEVSARLAAYLLNPEVSYNPNVEPDWNALKADKALWKLYNEVELPLVPVLREMEQAGVRIDVGKLHEAESRLTAELTDLEQQIHTLAGTTFNINSPRQVGDLLFDTLRLDDKAKKSKTGQYTTSEEVLQALKDKHPIVGKILAYRELKKLISTYIATLPSYIDPATGKIHTTYNQTVTATGRLSSSNPNLQNLPIRSERGKLIREAVIPDEGCLFLSADYSQIELRLLAHFSDDTHLVEAFRSGQDIHAATAAKIFNVPIGEVTKDQRRRAKTANFGIIYGISAFGLAQQLDCSRGEAKQLIDDYFAAFPGVVQYIENQKDLARKRGYAETLFGRKRYLPDILSHNATVRSFAERNAVNAPIQGTAADIIKMAMVSIHRRLHTDKNAQTGEPLRAQMIMQVHDELNFNVPENEVEQVRNIVLSEMQGVVSLSVPLIADCGVGKNWLEAH
;
A
#
# COMPACT_ATOMS: atom_id res chain seq x y z
N MET A 1 -18.67 -10.15 13.23
CA MET A 1 -19.98 -10.57 13.78
C MET A 1 -20.97 -9.40 13.87
N GLU A 2 -20.53 -8.17 14.07
CA GLU A 2 -21.44 -7.02 14.18
C GLU A 2 -22.04 -6.57 12.83
N PHE A 3 -21.35 -6.79 11.74
CA PHE A 3 -21.80 -6.39 10.39
C PHE A 3 -23.05 -7.16 9.90
N ASN A 4 -23.20 -8.43 10.32
CA ASN A 4 -24.35 -9.26 9.96
C ASN A 4 -25.61 -8.99 10.80
N SER A 5 -25.52 -8.23 11.89
CA SER A 5 -26.67 -7.91 12.73
C SER A 5 -27.52 -6.76 12.21
N LEU A 6 -26.92 -5.85 11.43
CA LEU A 6 -27.59 -4.68 10.86
C LEU A 6 -28.47 -5.02 9.64
N LEU A 7 -28.05 -5.97 8.82
CA LEU A 7 -28.83 -6.44 7.67
C LEU A 7 -30.10 -7.23 8.08
N LYS A 8 -30.08 -7.89 9.23
CA LYS A 8 -31.27 -8.61 9.74
C LYS A 8 -32.39 -7.71 10.27
N LYS A 9 -32.11 -6.45 10.58
CA LYS A 9 -33.14 -5.51 11.10
C LYS A 9 -33.97 -4.84 10.00
N GLN A 10 -33.56 -4.87 8.75
CA GLN A 10 -34.33 -4.28 7.63
C GLN A 10 -35.27 -5.26 6.90
N GLN A 11 -35.19 -6.58 7.20
CA GLN A 11 -36.05 -7.57 6.54
C GLN A 11 -37.25 -8.09 7.36
N THR A 12 -37.52 -7.55 8.52
CA THR A 12 -38.66 -7.96 9.33
C THR A 12 -39.78 -6.93 9.41
N THR A 13 -40.46 -6.76 8.31
CA THR A 13 -41.88 -6.36 8.31
C THR A 13 -42.58 -7.10 7.16
N THR A 14 -43.35 -8.07 7.54
CA THR A 14 -44.60 -8.67 7.03
C THR A 14 -44.57 -10.19 6.97
N THR A 15 -45.42 -10.75 7.76
CA THR A 15 -46.49 -11.74 7.69
C THR A 15 -46.36 -13.01 8.53
N THR A 16 -47.21 -13.01 9.56
CA THR A 16 -48.08 -14.09 10.14
C THR A 16 -47.64 -15.56 10.13
N LYS A 17 -47.71 -16.09 11.39
CA LYS A 17 -47.72 -17.51 11.84
C LYS A 17 -48.93 -18.31 11.33
N PRO A 18 -49.04 -19.70 11.51
CA PRO A 18 -48.93 -20.36 12.82
C PRO A 18 -48.34 -21.82 12.87
N SER A 19 -47.89 -22.17 14.07
CA SER A 19 -48.00 -23.41 14.88
C SER A 19 -47.52 -24.79 14.37
N GLN A 20 -46.68 -25.49 15.06
CA GLN A 20 -46.86 -26.47 16.13
C GLN A 20 -45.59 -27.30 16.40
N THR A 21 -45.24 -27.41 17.67
CA THR A 21 -44.35 -28.38 18.32
C THR A 21 -45.09 -29.75 18.46
N PRO A 22 -44.50 -30.90 18.92
CA PRO A 22 -43.38 -31.10 19.84
C PRO A 22 -42.56 -32.42 19.73
N LEU A 23 -41.53 -32.52 20.59
CA LEU A 23 -41.10 -33.60 21.49
C LEU A 23 -39.93 -34.57 21.14
N LEU A 24 -38.93 -34.46 22.04
CA LEU A 24 -38.23 -35.49 22.86
C LEU A 24 -37.16 -36.35 22.13
N ARG A 25 -35.99 -36.71 22.66
CA ARG A 25 -35.40 -36.85 24.02
C ARG A 25 -33.88 -37.16 23.87
N GLU A 26 -33.07 -36.61 24.75
CA GLU A 26 -32.01 -37.16 25.62
C GLU A 26 -31.17 -38.38 25.14
N GLU A 27 -29.84 -38.27 25.25
CA GLU A 27 -28.99 -38.64 26.39
C GLU A 27 -27.48 -38.43 26.08
N SER A 28 -26.85 -37.75 26.91
CA SER A 28 -25.78 -37.92 27.91
C SER A 28 -24.33 -38.20 27.49
N ALA A 29 -23.47 -37.30 27.98
CA ALA A 29 -22.17 -37.42 28.67
C ALA A 29 -20.96 -37.82 27.83
N GLU A 30 -19.91 -37.03 27.81
CA GLU A 30 -18.86 -36.92 28.80
C GLU A 30 -17.78 -35.86 28.46
N THR A 31 -17.26 -35.32 29.49
CA THR A 31 -16.20 -34.37 29.77
C THR A 31 -14.94 -34.37 28.91
N GLY A 32 -14.56 -33.19 28.41
CA GLY A 32 -13.21 -32.88 27.95
C GLY A 32 -12.96 -31.37 28.01
N LYS A 33 -12.33 -30.90 29.08
CA LYS A 33 -11.94 -29.50 29.24
C LYS A 33 -10.85 -29.11 28.26
N THR A 34 -11.19 -28.35 27.22
CA THR A 34 -10.21 -27.63 26.40
C THR A 34 -10.34 -26.12 26.64
N LYS A 35 -9.26 -25.52 27.06
CA LYS A 35 -9.11 -24.07 27.30
C LYS A 35 -9.34 -23.32 26.00
N LYS A 36 -10.33 -22.43 26.00
CA LYS A 36 -10.55 -21.45 24.93
C LYS A 36 -9.38 -20.44 24.92
N GLN A 37 -8.54 -20.49 23.92
CA GLN A 37 -7.68 -19.39 23.54
C GLN A 37 -8.52 -18.32 22.85
N LYS A 38 -8.44 -17.09 23.32
CA LYS A 38 -9.03 -15.90 22.65
C LYS A 38 -8.18 -15.58 21.41
N PRO A 39 -8.77 -15.21 20.27
CA PRO A 39 -8.03 -14.81 19.07
C PRO A 39 -7.32 -13.48 19.33
N VAL A 40 -6.06 -13.40 18.91
CA VAL A 40 -5.30 -12.15 18.78
C VAL A 40 -5.79 -11.47 17.50
N GLU A 41 -6.51 -10.34 17.63
CA GLU A 41 -6.83 -9.47 16.51
C GLU A 41 -5.51 -8.83 16.00
N GLN A 42 -5.13 -9.17 14.77
CA GLN A 42 -4.07 -8.46 14.06
C GLN A 42 -4.66 -7.17 13.49
N THR A 43 -4.22 -6.05 14.01
CA THR A 43 -4.49 -4.72 13.45
C THR A 43 -3.66 -4.53 12.18
N LEU A 44 -4.33 -4.12 11.13
CA LEU A 44 -3.70 -3.76 9.85
C LEU A 44 -3.13 -2.35 9.96
N ASP A 45 -1.84 -2.24 9.69
CA ASP A 45 -1.18 -0.98 9.41
C ASP A 45 -1.62 -0.49 8.02
N LEU A 46 -2.36 0.59 7.95
CA LEU A 46 -2.92 1.16 6.71
C LEU A 46 -1.85 1.66 5.72
N PHE A 47 -0.59 1.58 6.11
CA PHE A 47 0.55 2.09 5.34
C PHE A 47 1.73 1.10 5.27
N ALA A 48 1.54 -0.14 5.73
CA ALA A 48 2.56 -1.18 5.60
C ALA A 48 2.35 -1.97 4.32
N ASP A 49 3.39 -2.02 3.51
CA ASP A 49 3.47 -2.89 2.34
C ASP A 49 3.20 -4.36 2.68
N GLU A 50 2.47 -5.02 1.81
CA GLU A 50 2.25 -6.47 1.85
C GLU A 50 3.59 -7.21 1.90
N ARG A 51 3.95 -7.81 3.03
CA ARG A 51 5.03 -8.80 3.06
C ARG A 51 4.47 -10.12 2.59
N PRO A 52 5.16 -10.85 1.71
CA PRO A 52 4.75 -12.20 1.33
C PRO A 52 4.74 -13.10 2.57
N SER A 53 3.63 -13.80 2.77
CA SER A 53 3.46 -14.78 3.84
C SER A 53 4.39 -15.96 3.62
N GLN A 54 5.44 -16.07 4.41
CA GLN A 54 6.20 -17.30 4.53
C GLN A 54 5.47 -18.24 5.49
N THR A 55 5.10 -19.40 4.97
CA THR A 55 4.65 -20.55 5.76
C THR A 55 5.79 -21.03 6.65
N SER A 56 5.52 -21.06 7.96
CA SER A 56 6.44 -21.53 8.98
C SER A 56 6.56 -23.06 8.96
N THR A 57 7.77 -23.58 8.78
CA THR A 57 8.20 -24.82 9.41
C THR A 57 9.30 -24.50 10.42
N SER A 58 9.12 -25.07 11.59
CA SER A 58 9.98 -24.98 12.78
C SER A 58 11.39 -25.50 12.52
N GLU A 59 12.41 -24.80 13.03
CA GLU A 59 13.42 -25.36 13.93
C GLU A 59 14.43 -24.29 14.39
N GLU A 60 14.96 -24.48 15.57
CA GLU A 60 15.75 -23.59 16.42
C GLU A 60 17.14 -23.26 15.84
N GLU A 61 17.68 -22.05 16.03
CA GLU A 61 18.88 -21.82 16.85
C GLU A 61 19.32 -20.33 16.87
N ASN A 62 19.83 -19.91 18.03
CA ASN A 62 20.38 -18.61 18.35
C ASN A 62 21.57 -18.20 17.50
N SER A 63 21.57 -16.94 17.02
CA SER A 63 22.77 -16.08 17.12
C SER A 63 22.45 -14.65 16.68
N GLU A 64 22.91 -13.69 17.45
CA GLU A 64 22.91 -12.26 17.11
C GLU A 64 23.75 -12.01 15.86
N GLN A 65 23.09 -11.65 14.74
CA GLN A 65 23.75 -10.98 13.63
C GLN A 65 22.80 -9.95 13.01
N PRO A 66 23.31 -8.83 12.48
CA PRO A 66 22.50 -7.79 11.88
C PRO A 66 21.76 -8.35 10.67
N PHE A 67 20.51 -7.93 10.50
CA PHE A 67 19.55 -8.38 9.47
C PHE A 67 19.97 -7.93 8.05
N PHE A 68 21.16 -8.32 7.62
CA PHE A 68 21.63 -8.29 6.25
C PHE A 68 22.47 -9.55 6.01
N SER A 69 21.82 -10.71 5.98
CA SER A 69 22.44 -11.84 5.31
C SER A 69 22.29 -11.60 3.80
N HIS A 70 23.42 -11.39 3.16
CA HIS A 70 23.57 -11.61 1.72
C HIS A 70 23.30 -13.08 1.44
N SER A 71 22.04 -13.51 1.40
CA SER A 71 21.68 -14.66 0.61
C SER A 71 21.77 -14.18 -0.83
N LYS A 72 22.83 -14.55 -1.51
CA LYS A 72 22.88 -14.66 -2.96
C LYS A 72 21.83 -15.71 -3.39
N GLY A 73 20.55 -15.35 -3.27
CA GLY A 73 19.48 -15.90 -4.05
C GLY A 73 19.32 -14.87 -5.16
N GLU A 74 19.81 -15.21 -6.32
CA GLU A 74 19.60 -14.49 -7.56
C GLU A 74 18.09 -14.28 -7.74
N THR A 75 17.59 -13.11 -7.34
CA THR A 75 16.41 -12.55 -8.00
C THR A 75 16.90 -12.15 -9.38
N GLU A 76 16.90 -13.14 -10.30
CA GLU A 76 17.18 -12.89 -11.70
C GLU A 76 16.29 -11.74 -12.15
N ARG A 77 16.91 -10.66 -12.59
CA ARG A 77 16.22 -9.53 -13.21
C ARG A 77 15.37 -10.09 -14.34
N ILE A 78 14.07 -9.85 -14.34
CA ILE A 78 13.21 -10.22 -15.48
C ILE A 78 13.81 -9.62 -16.77
N SER A 79 14.49 -8.48 -16.65
CA SER A 79 15.20 -7.83 -17.73
C SER A 79 16.41 -8.61 -18.29
N GLU A 80 17.00 -9.54 -17.53
CA GLU A 80 18.20 -10.29 -17.95
C GLU A 80 17.89 -11.69 -18.52
N GLY A 81 16.65 -12.19 -18.32
CA GLY A 81 16.22 -13.48 -18.86
C GLY A 81 16.10 -13.50 -20.39
N ASN A 82 16.21 -14.69 -20.98
CA ASN A 82 15.84 -14.94 -22.36
C ASN A 82 14.39 -14.45 -22.58
N SER A 83 14.08 -13.85 -23.72
CA SER A 83 12.76 -13.34 -24.09
C SER A 83 11.63 -14.39 -23.88
N GLU A 84 11.94 -15.68 -24.08
CA GLU A 84 11.00 -16.78 -23.88
C GLU A 84 10.70 -17.02 -22.39
N GLU A 85 11.71 -16.94 -21.54
CA GLU A 85 11.54 -17.10 -20.09
C GLU A 85 10.76 -15.95 -19.47
N VAL A 86 11.04 -14.71 -19.85
CA VAL A 86 10.26 -13.53 -19.43
C VAL A 86 8.79 -13.71 -19.82
N SER A 87 8.54 -14.12 -21.04
CA SER A 87 7.22 -14.40 -21.60
C SER A 87 6.47 -15.47 -20.80
N ALA A 88 7.15 -16.60 -20.50
CA ALA A 88 6.59 -17.68 -19.70
C ALA A 88 6.30 -17.26 -18.25
N ARG A 89 7.18 -16.50 -17.63
CA ARG A 89 7.02 -15.97 -16.28
C ARG A 89 5.81 -15.05 -16.18
N LEU A 90 5.63 -14.14 -17.13
CA LEU A 90 4.46 -13.25 -17.20
C LEU A 90 3.16 -14.04 -17.41
N ALA A 91 3.18 -15.05 -18.28
CA ALA A 91 2.03 -15.91 -18.53
C ALA A 91 1.62 -16.69 -17.26
N ALA A 92 2.58 -17.33 -16.59
CA ALA A 92 2.35 -18.05 -15.34
C ALA A 92 1.77 -17.14 -14.25
N TYR A 93 2.35 -15.95 -14.10
CA TYR A 93 1.88 -14.95 -13.14
C TYR A 93 0.44 -14.50 -13.40
N LEU A 94 0.06 -14.22 -14.64
CA LEU A 94 -1.30 -13.81 -14.96
C LEU A 94 -2.32 -14.94 -14.73
N LEU A 95 -1.91 -16.21 -14.94
CA LEU A 95 -2.74 -17.35 -14.64
C LEU A 95 -2.94 -17.57 -13.14
N ASN A 96 -1.89 -17.39 -12.34
CA ASN A 96 -1.99 -17.47 -10.88
C ASN A 96 -0.88 -16.66 -10.18
N PRO A 97 -1.16 -15.44 -9.72
CA PRO A 97 -0.16 -14.57 -9.07
C PRO A 97 0.25 -15.05 -7.66
N GLU A 98 -0.46 -16.01 -7.07
CA GLU A 98 -0.14 -16.56 -5.74
C GLU A 98 0.90 -17.70 -5.79
N VAL A 99 1.25 -18.16 -7.00
CA VAL A 99 2.21 -19.26 -7.20
C VAL A 99 3.51 -18.70 -7.79
N SER A 100 4.62 -18.99 -7.11
CA SER A 100 5.94 -18.62 -7.62
C SER A 100 6.23 -19.32 -8.96
N TYR A 101 6.79 -18.57 -9.91
CA TYR A 101 7.20 -19.10 -11.19
C TYR A 101 8.24 -20.22 -11.02
N ASN A 102 8.04 -21.32 -11.75
CA ASN A 102 8.99 -22.43 -11.84
C ASN A 102 9.47 -22.56 -13.29
N PRO A 103 10.75 -22.30 -13.59
CA PRO A 103 11.28 -22.35 -14.96
C PRO A 103 11.22 -23.73 -15.61
N ASN A 104 11.04 -24.79 -14.81
CA ASN A 104 10.90 -26.16 -15.31
C ASN A 104 9.44 -26.54 -15.64
N VAL A 105 8.50 -25.62 -15.47
CA VAL A 105 7.07 -25.85 -15.72
C VAL A 105 6.56 -24.83 -16.72
N GLU A 106 6.21 -25.28 -17.91
CA GLU A 106 5.58 -24.43 -18.92
C GLU A 106 4.23 -23.92 -18.43
N PRO A 107 3.92 -22.62 -18.61
CA PRO A 107 2.61 -22.08 -18.30
C PRO A 107 1.54 -22.68 -19.25
N ASP A 108 0.32 -22.78 -18.78
CA ASP A 108 -0.79 -23.20 -19.64
C ASP A 108 -1.19 -22.10 -20.63
N TRP A 109 -0.47 -22.06 -21.75
CA TRP A 109 -0.73 -21.11 -22.83
C TRP A 109 -2.15 -21.22 -23.41
N ASN A 110 -2.76 -22.40 -23.36
CA ASN A 110 -4.12 -22.59 -23.86
C ASN A 110 -5.12 -21.94 -22.91
N ALA A 111 -4.95 -22.12 -21.61
CA ALA A 111 -5.78 -21.45 -20.61
C ALA A 111 -5.65 -19.92 -20.71
N LEU A 112 -4.42 -19.40 -20.84
CA LEU A 112 -4.20 -17.96 -20.99
C LEU A 112 -4.86 -17.40 -22.26
N LYS A 113 -4.73 -18.08 -23.40
CA LYS A 113 -5.35 -17.65 -24.67
C LYS A 113 -6.87 -17.79 -24.67
N ALA A 114 -7.40 -18.77 -23.94
CA ALA A 114 -8.84 -18.96 -23.80
C ALA A 114 -9.51 -17.83 -22.99
N ASP A 115 -8.80 -17.25 -22.02
CA ASP A 115 -9.25 -16.10 -21.29
C ASP A 115 -8.89 -14.81 -22.06
N LYS A 116 -9.88 -14.29 -22.78
CA LYS A 116 -9.68 -13.13 -23.66
C LYS A 116 -9.18 -11.88 -22.93
N ALA A 117 -9.60 -11.68 -21.68
CA ALA A 117 -9.20 -10.53 -20.87
C ALA A 117 -7.74 -10.66 -20.43
N LEU A 118 -7.34 -11.83 -19.88
CA LEU A 118 -5.96 -12.10 -19.53
C LEU A 118 -5.03 -12.08 -20.75
N TRP A 119 -5.49 -12.63 -21.88
CA TRP A 119 -4.71 -12.61 -23.11
C TRP A 119 -4.47 -11.19 -23.63
N LYS A 120 -5.49 -10.33 -23.53
CA LYS A 120 -5.37 -8.90 -23.86
C LYS A 120 -4.39 -8.21 -22.91
N LEU A 121 -4.55 -8.42 -21.60
CA LEU A 121 -3.67 -7.85 -20.58
C LEU A 121 -2.20 -8.28 -20.79
N TYR A 122 -1.98 -9.55 -21.13
CA TYR A 122 -0.66 -10.07 -21.45
C TYR A 122 -0.02 -9.33 -22.64
N ASN A 123 -0.73 -9.22 -23.78
CA ASN A 123 -0.16 -8.66 -25.00
C ASN A 123 -0.11 -7.14 -25.04
N GLU A 124 -1.06 -6.46 -24.41
CA GLU A 124 -1.19 -5.00 -24.50
C GLU A 124 -0.57 -4.26 -23.31
N VAL A 125 -0.32 -4.96 -22.19
CA VAL A 125 0.19 -4.33 -20.97
C VAL A 125 1.46 -5.00 -20.48
N GLU A 126 1.41 -6.28 -20.07
CA GLU A 126 2.54 -6.89 -19.35
C GLU A 126 3.76 -7.09 -20.24
N LEU A 127 3.58 -7.62 -21.44
CA LEU A 127 4.68 -7.85 -22.36
C LEU A 127 5.28 -6.53 -22.91
N PRO A 128 4.47 -5.53 -23.34
CA PRO A 128 5.00 -4.22 -23.74
C PRO A 128 5.66 -3.42 -22.61
N LEU A 129 5.35 -3.70 -21.36
CA LEU A 129 5.97 -3.04 -20.20
C LEU A 129 7.42 -3.48 -19.97
N VAL A 130 7.80 -4.67 -20.41
CA VAL A 130 9.19 -5.19 -20.22
C VAL A 130 10.27 -4.24 -20.73
N PRO A 131 10.23 -3.76 -22.00
CA PRO A 131 11.23 -2.80 -22.47
C PRO A 131 11.19 -1.47 -21.70
N VAL A 132 10.01 -1.01 -21.27
CA VAL A 132 9.86 0.21 -20.47
C VAL A 132 10.65 0.10 -19.16
N LEU A 133 10.46 -1.00 -18.43
CA LEU A 133 11.15 -1.22 -17.16
C LEU A 133 12.66 -1.38 -17.35
N ARG A 134 13.10 -2.06 -18.42
CA ARG A 134 14.53 -2.16 -18.77
C ARG A 134 15.17 -0.79 -18.97
N GLU A 135 14.52 0.07 -19.72
CA GLU A 135 15.02 1.42 -19.95
C GLU A 135 15.03 2.25 -18.67
N MET A 136 14.03 2.14 -17.81
CA MET A 136 14.01 2.79 -16.50
C MET A 136 15.15 2.30 -15.61
N GLU A 137 15.40 0.99 -15.57
CA GLU A 137 16.50 0.38 -14.83
C GLU A 137 17.86 0.86 -15.37
N GLN A 138 18.02 0.96 -16.70
CA GLN A 138 19.24 1.46 -17.34
C GLN A 138 19.44 2.96 -17.14
N ALA A 139 18.37 3.75 -17.24
CA ALA A 139 18.43 5.19 -17.00
C ALA A 139 18.90 5.51 -15.57
N GLY A 140 18.44 4.75 -14.59
CA GLY A 140 18.78 4.91 -13.19
C GLY A 140 18.37 6.26 -12.60
N VAL A 141 18.58 6.39 -11.29
CA VAL A 141 18.21 7.57 -10.51
C VAL A 141 19.46 8.22 -9.94
N ARG A 142 19.62 9.51 -10.18
CA ARG A 142 20.76 10.29 -9.66
C ARG A 142 20.48 10.78 -8.26
N ILE A 143 21.46 10.61 -7.38
CA ILE A 143 21.39 11.03 -5.97
C ILE A 143 22.49 12.03 -5.66
N ASP A 144 22.14 13.12 -5.02
CA ASP A 144 23.07 14.06 -4.41
C ASP A 144 23.58 13.51 -3.07
N VAL A 145 24.75 12.90 -3.10
CA VAL A 145 25.39 12.31 -1.91
C VAL A 145 25.74 13.38 -0.87
N GLY A 146 26.06 14.60 -1.30
CA GLY A 146 26.36 15.71 -0.39
C GLY A 146 25.15 16.05 0.48
N LYS A 147 23.97 16.19 -0.14
CA LYS A 147 22.72 16.40 0.59
C LYS A 147 22.37 15.26 1.54
N LEU A 148 22.61 14.00 1.15
CA LEU A 148 22.40 12.86 2.04
C LEU A 148 23.33 12.91 3.25
N HIS A 149 24.61 13.24 3.08
CA HIS A 149 25.54 13.37 4.20
C HIS A 149 25.19 14.54 5.15
N GLU A 150 24.73 15.68 4.61
CA GLU A 150 24.21 16.78 5.41
C GLU A 150 22.99 16.36 6.23
N ALA A 151 22.05 15.64 5.59
CA ALA A 151 20.87 15.09 6.24
C ALA A 151 21.26 14.07 7.32
N GLU A 152 22.19 13.15 7.04
CA GLU A 152 22.69 12.17 8.00
C GLU A 152 23.28 12.84 9.24
N SER A 153 24.14 13.83 9.04
CA SER A 153 24.77 14.58 10.14
C SER A 153 23.76 15.25 11.04
N ARG A 154 22.76 15.95 10.43
CA ARG A 154 21.69 16.63 11.16
C ARG A 154 20.81 15.66 11.93
N LEU A 155 20.39 14.58 11.28
CA LEU A 155 19.50 13.58 11.89
C LEU A 155 20.20 12.74 12.94
N THR A 156 21.50 12.49 12.81
CA THR A 156 22.31 11.80 13.83
C THR A 156 22.45 12.65 15.10
N ALA A 157 22.60 13.97 14.95
CA ALA A 157 22.60 14.88 16.11
C ALA A 157 21.23 14.86 16.83
N GLU A 158 20.11 14.89 16.08
CA GLU A 158 18.76 14.77 16.64
C GLU A 158 18.55 13.40 17.33
N LEU A 159 19.06 12.33 16.74
CA LEU A 159 18.99 10.98 17.31
C LEU A 159 19.72 10.91 18.65
N THR A 160 20.92 11.51 18.74
CA THR A 160 21.72 11.57 19.97
C THR A 160 21.00 12.36 21.06
N ASP A 161 20.38 13.49 20.72
CA ASP A 161 19.59 14.28 21.68
C ASP A 161 18.37 13.50 22.18
N LEU A 162 17.64 12.80 21.30
CA LEU A 162 16.54 11.92 21.69
C LEU A 162 17.00 10.79 22.62
N GLU A 163 18.15 10.19 22.35
CA GLU A 163 18.74 9.15 23.20
C GLU A 163 19.03 9.65 24.60
N GLN A 164 19.66 10.83 24.74
CA GLN A 164 19.91 11.47 26.03
C GLN A 164 18.62 11.79 26.79
N GLN A 165 17.61 12.31 26.09
CA GLN A 165 16.30 12.59 26.69
C GLN A 165 15.60 11.32 27.18
N ILE A 166 15.68 10.23 26.41
CA ILE A 166 15.11 8.92 26.78
C ILE A 166 15.82 8.38 28.03
N HIS A 167 17.15 8.40 28.06
CA HIS A 167 17.93 7.94 29.22
C HIS A 167 17.66 8.78 30.46
N THR A 168 17.51 10.10 30.31
CA THR A 168 17.15 11.00 31.40
C THR A 168 15.77 10.67 31.99
N LEU A 169 14.77 10.43 31.11
CA LEU A 169 13.41 10.05 31.54
C LEU A 169 13.35 8.64 32.16
N ALA A 170 14.22 7.75 31.72
CA ALA A 170 14.33 6.40 32.27
C ALA A 170 15.08 6.34 33.58
N GLY A 171 15.89 7.36 33.91
CA GLY A 171 16.79 7.36 35.06
C GLY A 171 17.95 6.36 34.95
N THR A 172 18.14 5.73 33.78
CA THR A 172 19.18 4.75 33.51
C THR A 172 19.50 4.69 32.02
N THR A 173 20.71 4.20 31.69
CA THR A 173 21.11 3.91 30.32
C THR A 173 20.71 2.50 29.92
N PHE A 174 20.20 2.33 28.72
CA PHE A 174 19.81 1.03 28.14
C PHE A 174 19.84 1.09 26.62
N ASN A 175 19.81 -0.06 25.95
CA ASN A 175 19.74 -0.11 24.49
C ASN A 175 18.29 0.08 24.01
N ILE A 176 17.99 1.26 23.45
CA ILE A 176 16.65 1.64 22.95
C ILE A 176 16.24 0.77 21.74
N ASN A 177 17.22 0.21 21.01
CA ASN A 177 16.95 -0.71 19.89
C ASN A 177 16.62 -2.13 20.36
N SER A 178 16.81 -2.45 21.65
CA SER A 178 16.46 -3.75 22.21
C SER A 178 15.00 -3.79 22.63
N PRO A 179 14.12 -4.56 21.94
CA PRO A 179 12.71 -4.69 22.34
C PRO A 179 12.56 -5.20 23.79
N ARG A 180 13.49 -6.07 24.22
CA ARG A 180 13.50 -6.60 25.58
C ARG A 180 13.74 -5.51 26.62
N GLN A 181 14.81 -4.71 26.47
CA GLN A 181 15.14 -3.66 27.45
C GLN A 181 14.07 -2.56 27.46
N VAL A 182 13.53 -2.19 26.30
CA VAL A 182 12.39 -1.26 26.22
C VAL A 182 11.17 -1.86 26.93
N GLY A 183 10.87 -3.13 26.71
CA GLY A 183 9.75 -3.80 27.37
C GLY A 183 9.91 -3.86 28.90
N ASP A 184 11.07 -4.25 29.39
CA ASP A 184 11.37 -4.30 30.82
C ASP A 184 11.26 -2.89 31.45
N LEU A 185 11.74 -1.84 30.77
CA LEU A 185 11.59 -0.45 31.23
C LEU A 185 10.11 -0.04 31.30
N LEU A 186 9.35 -0.23 30.23
CA LEU A 186 7.99 0.28 30.15
C LEU A 186 7.00 -0.47 31.05
N PHE A 187 7.17 -1.79 31.18
CA PHE A 187 6.19 -2.64 31.85
C PHE A 187 6.63 -3.11 33.25
N ASP A 188 7.92 -3.38 33.49
CA ASP A 188 8.39 -3.81 34.80
C ASP A 188 8.82 -2.61 35.68
N THR A 189 9.50 -1.59 35.10
CA THR A 189 10.00 -0.42 35.85
C THR A 189 8.96 0.68 35.94
N LEU A 190 8.46 1.19 34.80
CA LEU A 190 7.49 2.31 34.74
C LEU A 190 6.04 1.85 34.92
N ARG A 191 5.76 0.57 34.79
CA ARG A 191 4.43 -0.06 34.96
C ARG A 191 3.31 0.64 34.20
N LEU A 192 3.58 0.99 32.93
CA LEU A 192 2.63 1.75 32.13
C LEU A 192 1.38 0.94 31.76
N ASP A 193 1.43 -0.39 31.82
CA ASP A 193 0.29 -1.27 31.65
C ASP A 193 0.42 -2.55 32.49
N ASP A 194 -0.32 -2.62 33.59
CA ASP A 194 -0.35 -3.80 34.48
C ASP A 194 -0.95 -5.06 33.82
N LYS A 195 -1.60 -4.91 32.66
CA LYS A 195 -2.19 -6.02 31.91
C LYS A 195 -1.28 -6.53 30.80
N ALA A 196 -0.12 -5.91 30.58
CA ALA A 196 0.83 -6.32 29.58
C ALA A 196 1.29 -7.77 29.83
N LYS A 197 1.30 -8.58 28.77
CA LYS A 197 1.68 -9.99 28.85
C LYS A 197 2.98 -10.22 28.12
N LYS A 198 3.87 -11.01 28.74
CA LYS A 198 5.06 -11.53 28.08
C LYS A 198 4.64 -12.60 27.05
N SER A 199 5.32 -12.63 25.93
CA SER A 199 5.21 -13.66 24.91
C SER A 199 5.65 -15.03 25.45
N LYS A 200 5.54 -16.09 24.65
CA LYS A 200 6.06 -17.42 24.99
C LYS A 200 7.59 -17.40 25.26
N THR A 201 8.30 -16.46 24.67
CA THR A 201 9.75 -16.25 24.86
C THR A 201 10.09 -15.37 26.07
N GLY A 202 9.11 -15.01 26.89
CA GLY A 202 9.31 -14.21 28.11
C GLY A 202 9.54 -12.71 27.87
N GLN A 203 9.31 -12.21 26.65
CA GLN A 203 9.48 -10.80 26.28
C GLN A 203 8.16 -10.08 26.12
N TYR A 204 8.13 -8.80 26.47
CA TYR A 204 7.01 -7.92 26.16
C TYR A 204 7.01 -7.54 24.67
N THR A 205 5.83 -7.39 24.09
CA THR A 205 5.70 -6.81 22.76
C THR A 205 5.86 -5.28 22.86
N THR A 206 6.78 -4.74 22.07
CA THR A 206 7.03 -3.30 21.96
C THR A 206 6.87 -2.83 20.50
N SER A 207 5.87 -3.41 19.80
CA SER A 207 5.51 -2.97 18.45
C SER A 207 5.05 -1.51 18.46
N GLU A 208 5.05 -0.88 17.30
CA GLU A 208 4.60 0.50 17.15
C GLU A 208 3.18 0.69 17.67
N GLU A 209 2.28 -0.26 17.38
CA GLU A 209 0.89 -0.24 17.88
C GLU A 209 0.80 -0.22 19.41
N VAL A 210 1.60 -1.06 20.07
CA VAL A 210 1.64 -1.11 21.54
C VAL A 210 2.16 0.21 22.10
N LEU A 211 3.22 0.76 21.50
CA LEU A 211 3.79 2.03 21.92
C LEU A 211 2.83 3.20 21.65
N GLN A 212 2.14 3.24 20.52
CA GLN A 212 1.14 4.27 20.25
C GLN A 212 0.01 4.26 21.29
N ALA A 213 -0.47 3.08 21.69
CA ALA A 213 -1.49 2.95 22.73
C ALA A 213 -1.02 3.42 24.14
N LEU A 214 0.29 3.53 24.33
CA LEU A 214 0.89 3.99 25.59
C LEU A 214 1.41 5.44 25.53
N LYS A 215 1.30 6.12 24.37
CA LYS A 215 1.93 7.41 24.10
C LYS A 215 1.57 8.47 25.14
N ASP A 216 0.31 8.52 25.56
CA ASP A 216 -0.20 9.53 26.49
C ASP A 216 0.05 9.18 27.97
N LYS A 217 0.51 7.95 28.25
CA LYS A 217 0.79 7.51 29.63
C LYS A 217 2.11 8.00 30.16
N HIS A 218 3.12 8.20 29.32
CA HIS A 218 4.43 8.69 29.74
C HIS A 218 5.21 9.33 28.57
N PRO A 219 5.87 10.49 28.76
CA PRO A 219 6.59 11.20 27.70
C PRO A 219 7.69 10.37 27.01
N ILE A 220 8.26 9.39 27.71
CA ILE A 220 9.31 8.51 27.18
C ILE A 220 8.83 7.71 25.96
N VAL A 221 7.54 7.33 25.92
CA VAL A 221 6.99 6.49 24.86
C VAL A 221 7.01 7.21 23.51
N GLY A 222 6.55 8.47 23.49
CA GLY A 222 6.61 9.30 22.28
C GLY A 222 8.04 9.51 21.78
N LYS A 223 9.01 9.63 22.70
CA LYS A 223 10.44 9.77 22.35
C LYS A 223 11.04 8.47 21.81
N ILE A 224 10.65 7.31 22.35
CA ILE A 224 11.08 6.00 21.83
C ILE A 224 10.53 5.78 20.41
N LEU A 225 9.28 6.15 20.15
CA LEU A 225 8.69 6.10 18.80
C LEU A 225 9.49 6.98 17.84
N ALA A 226 9.73 8.25 18.20
CA ALA A 226 10.50 9.18 17.38
C ALA A 226 11.95 8.70 17.16
N TYR A 227 12.59 8.14 18.17
CA TYR A 227 13.93 7.56 18.06
C TYR A 227 13.97 6.39 17.06
N ARG A 228 13.02 5.46 17.15
CA ARG A 228 12.95 4.30 16.24
C ARG A 228 12.67 4.71 14.79
N GLU A 229 11.74 5.64 14.59
CA GLU A 229 11.46 6.22 13.26
C GLU A 229 12.74 6.83 12.66
N LEU A 230 13.39 7.69 13.43
CA LEU A 230 14.62 8.38 13.00
C LEU A 230 15.77 7.42 12.75
N LYS A 231 15.98 6.45 13.64
CA LYS A 231 17.01 5.41 13.49
C LYS A 231 16.80 4.58 12.21
N LYS A 232 15.55 4.17 11.95
CA LYS A 232 15.17 3.45 10.73
C LYS A 232 15.44 4.30 9.48
N LEU A 233 15.07 5.58 9.50
CA LEU A 233 15.30 6.50 8.39
C LEU A 233 16.80 6.62 8.05
N ILE A 234 17.63 6.85 9.05
CA ILE A 234 19.09 6.96 8.87
C ILE A 234 19.65 5.63 8.37
N SER A 235 19.44 4.54 9.10
CA SER A 235 20.12 3.26 8.83
C SER A 235 19.62 2.54 7.58
N THR A 236 18.34 2.70 7.22
CA THR A 236 17.75 1.96 6.09
C THR A 236 17.87 2.72 4.78
N TYR A 237 17.84 4.06 4.84
CA TYR A 237 17.79 4.87 3.62
C TYR A 237 19.01 5.79 3.49
N ILE A 238 19.23 6.73 4.42
CA ILE A 238 20.20 7.80 4.22
C ILE A 238 21.64 7.26 4.14
N ALA A 239 22.04 6.42 5.11
CA ALA A 239 23.37 5.83 5.15
C ALA A 239 23.59 4.73 4.09
N THR A 240 22.49 4.13 3.60
CA THR A 240 22.57 2.96 2.72
C THR A 240 22.47 3.32 1.24
N LEU A 241 21.67 4.34 0.87
CA LEU A 241 21.51 4.73 -0.55
C LEU A 241 22.83 5.00 -1.28
N PRO A 242 23.82 5.68 -0.69
CA PRO A 242 25.11 5.90 -1.39
C PRO A 242 25.84 4.62 -1.79
N SER A 243 25.64 3.51 -1.06
CA SER A 243 26.27 2.22 -1.37
C SER A 243 25.68 1.51 -2.60
N TYR A 244 24.53 1.96 -3.08
CA TYR A 244 23.89 1.44 -4.29
C TYR A 244 24.25 2.22 -5.55
N ILE A 245 25.04 3.30 -5.43
CA ILE A 245 25.46 4.08 -6.60
C ILE A 245 26.48 3.26 -7.39
N ASP A 246 26.15 2.98 -8.64
CA ASP A 246 27.08 2.36 -9.57
C ASP A 246 28.21 3.35 -9.93
N PRO A 247 29.49 3.02 -9.65
CA PRO A 247 30.60 3.91 -9.96
C PRO A 247 30.75 4.26 -11.46
N ALA A 248 30.24 3.40 -12.35
CA ALA A 248 30.34 3.62 -13.79
C ALA A 248 29.36 4.68 -14.30
N THR A 249 28.18 4.75 -13.70
CA THR A 249 27.10 5.66 -14.12
C THR A 249 26.87 6.83 -13.16
N GLY A 250 27.31 6.69 -11.90
CA GLY A 250 27.03 7.65 -10.83
C GLY A 250 25.57 7.66 -10.38
N LYS A 251 24.79 6.61 -10.70
CA LYS A 251 23.37 6.49 -10.44
C LYS A 251 23.01 5.23 -9.67
N ILE A 252 21.82 5.19 -9.10
CA ILE A 252 21.20 4.00 -8.51
C ILE A 252 20.35 3.32 -9.59
N HIS A 253 20.59 2.04 -9.82
CA HIS A 253 19.85 1.21 -10.76
C HIS A 253 19.03 0.18 -9.96
N THR A 254 17.78 0.53 -9.64
CA THR A 254 16.85 -0.39 -8.99
C THR A 254 16.40 -1.47 -9.97
N THR A 255 15.88 -2.57 -9.45
CA THR A 255 15.24 -3.62 -10.27
C THR A 255 13.74 -3.55 -10.07
N TYR A 256 12.96 -3.48 -11.16
CA TYR A 256 11.49 -3.54 -11.11
C TYR A 256 10.99 -4.97 -11.35
N ASN A 257 10.09 -5.44 -10.49
CA ASN A 257 9.51 -6.78 -10.58
C ASN A 257 8.02 -6.67 -10.95
N GLN A 258 7.63 -7.32 -12.06
CA GLN A 258 6.24 -7.35 -12.52
C GLN A 258 5.41 -8.49 -11.89
N THR A 259 6.06 -9.53 -11.34
CA THR A 259 5.43 -10.81 -11.02
C THR A 259 5.50 -11.17 -9.53
N VAL A 260 5.77 -10.19 -8.66
CA VAL A 260 5.96 -10.44 -7.22
C VAL A 260 4.69 -10.17 -6.41
N THR A 261 3.93 -9.13 -6.77
CA THR A 261 2.75 -8.75 -6.00
C THR A 261 1.49 -9.43 -6.51
N ALA A 262 0.63 -9.90 -5.62
CA ALA A 262 -0.63 -10.52 -6.01
C ALA A 262 -1.67 -9.53 -6.61
N THR A 263 -1.43 -8.23 -6.48
CA THR A 263 -2.33 -7.16 -6.93
C THR A 263 -2.04 -6.64 -8.34
N GLY A 264 -0.92 -7.04 -8.95
CA GLY A 264 -0.48 -6.46 -10.22
C GLY A 264 0.42 -5.24 -10.09
N ARG A 265 0.60 -4.69 -8.87
CA ARG A 265 1.54 -3.59 -8.64
C ARG A 265 2.97 -4.02 -8.96
N LEU A 266 3.76 -3.08 -9.45
CA LEU A 266 5.20 -3.27 -9.51
C LEU A 266 5.79 -3.29 -8.11
N SER A 267 6.86 -4.03 -7.90
CA SER A 267 7.73 -3.86 -6.75
C SER A 267 9.14 -3.50 -7.20
N SER A 268 9.90 -2.83 -6.34
CA SER A 268 11.25 -2.40 -6.60
C SER A 268 12.20 -3.04 -5.59
N SER A 269 13.39 -3.43 -6.03
CA SER A 269 14.41 -4.08 -5.19
C SER A 269 15.82 -3.63 -5.59
N ASN A 270 16.76 -3.72 -4.67
CA ASN A 270 18.19 -3.43 -4.86
C ASN A 270 18.52 -2.01 -5.40
N PRO A 271 18.10 -0.93 -4.69
CA PRO A 271 17.29 -0.82 -3.49
C PRO A 271 15.79 -0.72 -3.78
N ASN A 272 14.92 -0.92 -2.76
CA ASN A 272 13.50 -0.63 -2.91
C ASN A 272 13.26 0.89 -2.82
N LEU A 273 13.07 1.55 -3.97
CA LEU A 273 12.80 2.98 -4.06
C LEU A 273 11.32 3.33 -3.77
N GLN A 274 10.42 2.35 -3.83
CA GLN A 274 8.99 2.57 -3.57
C GLN A 274 8.67 2.70 -2.07
N ASN A 275 9.59 2.23 -1.19
CA ASN A 275 9.43 2.30 0.26
C ASN A 275 10.13 3.52 0.90
N LEU A 276 10.58 4.48 0.10
CA LEU A 276 11.13 5.72 0.64
C LEU A 276 10.05 6.46 1.45
N PRO A 277 10.35 6.97 2.66
CA PRO A 277 9.36 7.60 3.54
C PRO A 277 9.00 9.01 3.05
N ILE A 278 8.25 9.10 1.95
CA ILE A 278 7.95 10.35 1.24
C ILE A 278 6.99 11.28 1.99
N ARG A 279 6.22 10.79 2.96
CA ARG A 279 5.14 11.55 3.61
C ARG A 279 5.56 12.31 4.86
N SER A 280 6.69 11.93 5.49
CA SER A 280 7.16 12.59 6.70
C SER A 280 8.00 13.84 6.37
N GLU A 281 8.04 14.81 7.29
CA GLU A 281 8.92 15.97 7.14
C GLU A 281 10.39 15.59 7.00
N ARG A 282 10.81 14.53 7.68
CA ARG A 282 12.17 13.98 7.56
C ARG A 282 12.40 13.27 6.22
N GLY A 283 11.36 12.64 5.68
CA GLY A 283 11.40 12.01 4.34
C GLY A 283 11.62 13.01 3.21
N LYS A 284 11.25 14.28 3.39
CA LYS A 284 11.54 15.36 2.43
C LYS A 284 13.02 15.48 2.12
N LEU A 285 13.90 15.20 3.11
CA LEU A 285 15.35 15.25 2.92
C LEU A 285 15.84 14.23 1.88
N ILE A 286 15.23 13.06 1.84
CA ILE A 286 15.57 12.04 0.83
C ILE A 286 15.08 12.49 -0.55
N ARG A 287 13.85 13.01 -0.64
CA ARG A 287 13.32 13.52 -1.91
C ARG A 287 14.12 14.71 -2.45
N GLU A 288 14.62 15.57 -1.58
CA GLU A 288 15.50 16.69 -1.95
C GLU A 288 16.83 16.22 -2.52
N ALA A 289 17.33 15.04 -2.09
CA ALA A 289 18.55 14.44 -2.58
C ALA A 289 18.39 13.69 -3.92
N VAL A 290 17.15 13.38 -4.35
CA VAL A 290 16.89 12.78 -5.66
C VAL A 290 16.82 13.89 -6.70
N ILE A 291 17.79 13.93 -7.61
CA ILE A 291 18.01 15.00 -8.56
C ILE A 291 18.00 14.51 -10.02
N PRO A 292 17.67 15.38 -11.00
CA PRO A 292 17.77 15.04 -12.41
C PRO A 292 19.23 15.00 -12.89
N ASP A 293 19.44 14.54 -14.12
CA ASP A 293 20.71 14.63 -14.82
C ASP A 293 21.03 16.09 -15.15
N GLU A 294 22.30 16.35 -15.48
CA GLU A 294 22.78 17.68 -15.85
C GLU A 294 22.08 18.19 -17.12
N GLY A 295 21.58 19.41 -17.09
CA GLY A 295 20.80 20.01 -18.18
C GLY A 295 19.35 19.51 -18.28
N CYS A 296 18.88 18.78 -17.26
CA CYS A 296 17.52 18.29 -17.14
C CYS A 296 16.80 18.86 -15.91
N LEU A 297 15.49 18.79 -15.94
CA LEU A 297 14.63 18.99 -14.80
C LEU A 297 13.95 17.67 -14.40
N PHE A 298 13.62 17.56 -13.13
CA PHE A 298 12.84 16.47 -12.59
C PHE A 298 11.36 16.77 -12.84
N LEU A 299 10.65 15.84 -13.49
CA LEU A 299 9.21 15.95 -13.70
C LEU A 299 8.55 14.78 -12.96
N SER A 300 7.58 15.11 -12.09
CA SER A 300 6.78 14.14 -11.36
C SER A 300 5.32 14.26 -11.78
N ALA A 301 4.68 13.14 -12.08
CA ALA A 301 3.26 13.09 -12.39
C ALA A 301 2.57 12.00 -11.56
N ASP A 302 1.57 12.40 -10.76
CA ASP A 302 0.86 11.53 -9.82
C ASP A 302 -0.64 11.50 -10.10
N TYR A 303 -1.25 10.31 -10.04
CA TYR A 303 -2.70 10.19 -10.13
C TYR A 303 -3.39 10.75 -8.89
N SER A 304 -4.25 11.73 -9.11
CA SER A 304 -5.05 12.30 -8.03
C SER A 304 -6.15 11.32 -7.60
N GLN A 305 -5.92 10.65 -6.47
CA GLN A 305 -6.90 9.80 -5.76
C GLN A 305 -7.48 8.67 -6.64
N ILE A 306 -6.65 7.99 -7.40
CA ILE A 306 -7.07 6.96 -8.36
C ILE A 306 -7.96 5.89 -7.73
N GLU A 307 -7.62 5.39 -6.53
CA GLU A 307 -8.40 4.33 -5.87
C GLU A 307 -9.81 4.79 -5.46
N LEU A 308 -9.97 6.06 -5.03
CA LEU A 308 -11.29 6.62 -4.73
C LEU A 308 -12.12 6.84 -6.01
N ARG A 309 -11.48 7.22 -7.12
CA ARG A 309 -12.13 7.33 -8.43
C ARG A 309 -12.59 5.97 -8.95
N LEU A 310 -11.77 4.94 -8.73
CA LEU A 310 -12.14 3.55 -9.05
C LEU A 310 -13.26 3.04 -8.15
N LEU A 311 -13.25 3.38 -6.85
CA LEU A 311 -14.37 3.07 -5.98
C LEU A 311 -15.67 3.73 -6.48
N ALA A 312 -15.62 5.01 -6.87
CA ALA A 312 -16.78 5.69 -7.46
C ALA A 312 -17.27 5.01 -8.73
N HIS A 313 -16.34 4.60 -9.62
CA HIS A 313 -16.67 3.89 -10.85
C HIS A 313 -17.30 2.51 -10.59
N PHE A 314 -16.72 1.70 -9.71
CA PHE A 314 -17.20 0.34 -9.42
C PHE A 314 -18.49 0.31 -8.60
N SER A 315 -18.66 1.26 -7.68
CA SER A 315 -19.85 1.35 -6.84
C SER A 315 -21.03 2.02 -7.53
N ASP A 316 -20.76 2.78 -8.60
CA ASP A 316 -21.71 3.66 -9.27
C ASP A 316 -22.52 4.53 -8.29
N ASP A 317 -21.90 4.86 -7.14
CA ASP A 317 -22.52 5.69 -6.13
C ASP A 317 -22.69 7.12 -6.64
N THR A 318 -23.94 7.55 -6.74
CA THR A 318 -24.31 8.83 -7.37
C THR A 318 -23.60 10.02 -6.74
N HIS A 319 -23.43 10.02 -5.41
CA HIS A 319 -22.78 11.13 -4.70
C HIS A 319 -21.27 11.17 -4.93
N LEU A 320 -20.61 10.00 -4.94
CA LEU A 320 -19.18 9.93 -5.26
C LEU A 320 -18.91 10.32 -6.71
N VAL A 321 -19.71 9.78 -7.64
CA VAL A 321 -19.58 10.09 -9.07
C VAL A 321 -19.79 11.58 -9.34
N GLU A 322 -20.83 12.19 -8.75
CA GLU A 322 -21.12 13.62 -8.91
C GLU A 322 -20.01 14.50 -8.32
N ALA A 323 -19.50 14.17 -7.13
CA ALA A 323 -18.41 14.90 -6.49
C ALA A 323 -17.15 14.92 -7.37
N PHE A 324 -16.78 13.78 -7.96
CA PHE A 324 -15.62 13.71 -8.86
C PHE A 324 -15.86 14.43 -10.20
N ARG A 325 -17.06 14.33 -10.77
CA ARG A 325 -17.40 15.01 -12.04
C ARG A 325 -17.45 16.52 -11.91
N SER A 326 -17.89 17.02 -10.75
CA SER A 326 -17.93 18.46 -10.47
C SER A 326 -16.58 19.04 -9.99
N GLY A 327 -15.52 18.21 -9.87
CA GLY A 327 -14.20 18.66 -9.44
C GLY A 327 -14.12 19.08 -7.98
N GLN A 328 -15.08 18.66 -7.15
CA GLN A 328 -15.07 18.97 -5.72
C GLN A 328 -13.97 18.21 -4.98
N ASP A 329 -13.50 18.77 -3.86
CA ASP A 329 -12.65 18.04 -2.91
C ASP A 329 -13.46 16.87 -2.33
N ILE A 330 -13.12 15.65 -2.74
CA ILE A 330 -13.84 14.44 -2.35
C ILE A 330 -13.90 14.24 -0.83
N HIS A 331 -12.86 14.65 -0.10
CA HIS A 331 -12.85 14.52 1.35
C HIS A 331 -13.75 15.56 2.02
N ALA A 332 -13.83 16.76 1.45
CA ALA A 332 -14.78 17.79 1.90
C ALA A 332 -16.22 17.41 1.53
N ALA A 333 -16.45 16.88 0.32
CA ALA A 333 -17.77 16.41 -0.11
C ALA A 333 -18.26 15.24 0.77
N THR A 334 -17.38 14.28 1.07
CA THR A 334 -17.65 13.18 2.00
C THR A 334 -17.98 13.71 3.39
N ALA A 335 -17.18 14.65 3.92
CA ALA A 335 -17.43 15.25 5.23
C ALA A 335 -18.78 15.97 5.27
N ALA A 336 -19.11 16.75 4.25
CA ALA A 336 -20.40 17.45 4.15
C ALA A 336 -21.59 16.47 4.27
N LYS A 337 -21.49 15.33 3.60
CA LYS A 337 -22.52 14.27 3.63
C LYS A 337 -22.60 13.57 4.99
N ILE A 338 -21.47 13.12 5.54
CA ILE A 338 -21.41 12.38 6.80
C ILE A 338 -21.87 13.25 7.96
N PHE A 339 -21.42 14.49 8.03
CA PHE A 339 -21.72 15.41 9.14
C PHE A 339 -22.96 16.26 8.89
N ASN A 340 -23.61 16.08 7.73
CA ASN A 340 -24.81 16.83 7.32
C ASN A 340 -24.65 18.35 7.43
N VAL A 341 -23.55 18.87 6.86
CA VAL A 341 -23.22 20.29 6.83
C VAL A 341 -22.97 20.75 5.39
N PRO A 342 -23.20 22.03 5.05
CA PRO A 342 -22.80 22.56 3.74
C PRO A 342 -21.30 22.40 3.51
N ILE A 343 -20.89 22.11 2.27
CA ILE A 343 -19.48 21.87 1.94
C ILE A 343 -18.55 23.03 2.32
N GLY A 344 -19.04 24.27 2.24
CA GLY A 344 -18.29 25.47 2.65
C GLY A 344 -18.12 25.65 4.16
N GLU A 345 -18.85 24.90 4.96
CA GLU A 345 -18.80 24.91 6.43
C GLU A 345 -18.00 23.73 7.00
N VAL A 346 -17.51 22.84 6.14
CA VAL A 346 -16.72 21.68 6.56
C VAL A 346 -15.43 22.13 7.24
N THR A 347 -15.26 21.76 8.49
CA THR A 347 -14.05 22.07 9.25
C THR A 347 -12.86 21.21 8.79
N LYS A 348 -11.63 21.67 9.09
CA LYS A 348 -10.42 20.90 8.80
C LYS A 348 -10.42 19.53 9.48
N ASP A 349 -10.95 19.42 10.68
CA ASP A 349 -11.05 18.14 11.40
C ASP A 349 -12.09 17.21 10.77
N GLN A 350 -13.25 17.70 10.40
CA GLN A 350 -14.25 16.90 9.68
C GLN A 350 -13.68 16.37 8.35
N ARG A 351 -13.00 17.23 7.60
CA ARG A 351 -12.32 16.83 6.35
C ARG A 351 -11.23 15.76 6.61
N ARG A 352 -10.44 15.90 7.68
CA ARG A 352 -9.43 14.90 8.09
C ARG A 352 -10.09 13.57 8.45
N ARG A 353 -11.15 13.59 9.26
CA ARG A 353 -11.92 12.38 9.63
C ARG A 353 -12.51 11.69 8.41
N ALA A 354 -13.11 12.46 7.50
CA ALA A 354 -13.65 11.93 6.24
C ALA A 354 -12.54 11.36 5.34
N LYS A 355 -11.36 11.99 5.27
CA LYS A 355 -10.20 11.45 4.54
C LYS A 355 -9.80 10.08 5.09
N THR A 356 -9.68 9.95 6.41
CA THR A 356 -9.33 8.68 7.06
C THR A 356 -10.41 7.61 6.83
N ALA A 357 -11.71 8.00 6.89
CA ALA A 357 -12.82 7.10 6.60
C ALA A 357 -12.82 6.63 5.13
N ASN A 358 -12.61 7.54 4.17
CA ASN A 358 -12.58 7.22 2.75
C ASN A 358 -11.55 6.13 2.41
N PHE A 359 -10.32 6.28 2.90
CA PHE A 359 -9.29 5.26 2.68
C PHE A 359 -9.52 4.03 3.55
N GLY A 360 -9.84 4.22 4.84
CA GLY A 360 -10.05 3.11 5.76
C GLY A 360 -11.15 2.15 5.32
N ILE A 361 -12.24 2.67 4.77
CA ILE A 361 -13.38 1.86 4.33
C ILE A 361 -13.03 1.02 3.10
N ILE A 362 -12.30 1.58 2.13
CA ILE A 362 -11.78 0.82 0.98
C ILE A 362 -10.96 -0.38 1.47
N TYR A 363 -10.11 -0.18 2.47
CA TYR A 363 -9.25 -1.24 3.01
C TYR A 363 -9.93 -2.09 4.08
N GLY A 364 -11.23 -1.89 4.33
CA GLY A 364 -12.03 -2.69 5.27
C GLY A 364 -11.64 -2.49 6.73
N ILE A 365 -11.35 -1.24 7.12
CA ILE A 365 -10.98 -0.87 8.49
C ILE A 365 -12.08 -1.24 9.47
N SER A 366 -11.69 -1.78 10.63
CA SER A 366 -12.62 -1.99 11.73
C SER A 366 -12.87 -0.69 12.51
N ALA A 367 -13.99 -0.63 13.25
CA ALA A 367 -14.25 0.50 14.16
C ALA A 367 -13.13 0.69 15.21
N PHE A 368 -12.42 -0.38 15.57
CA PHE A 368 -11.26 -0.32 16.44
C PHE A 368 -10.06 0.35 15.76
N GLY A 369 -9.70 -0.08 14.55
CA GLY A 369 -8.60 0.53 13.79
C GLY A 369 -8.87 2.00 13.45
N LEU A 370 -10.12 2.33 13.06
CA LEU A 370 -10.49 3.71 12.79
C LEU A 370 -10.44 4.60 14.04
N ALA A 371 -10.84 4.07 15.20
CA ALA A 371 -10.76 4.77 16.48
C ALA A 371 -9.31 5.13 16.84
N GLN A 372 -8.38 4.20 16.62
CA GLN A 372 -6.95 4.45 16.85
C GLN A 372 -6.38 5.52 15.91
N GLN A 373 -6.75 5.51 14.62
CA GLN A 373 -6.25 6.49 13.64
C GLN A 373 -6.81 7.90 13.85
N LEU A 374 -8.02 7.98 14.36
CA LEU A 374 -8.70 9.26 14.59
C LEU A 374 -8.52 9.79 16.02
N ASP A 375 -7.89 9.01 16.90
CA ASP A 375 -7.77 9.31 18.33
C ASP A 375 -9.15 9.62 18.94
N CYS A 376 -10.11 8.71 18.74
CA CYS A 376 -11.47 8.86 19.20
C CYS A 376 -11.99 7.55 19.83
N SER A 377 -13.16 7.60 20.47
CA SER A 377 -13.75 6.39 21.02
C SER A 377 -14.20 5.41 19.93
N ARG A 378 -14.21 4.11 20.26
CA ARG A 378 -14.73 3.07 19.34
C ARG A 378 -16.19 3.31 18.94
N GLY A 379 -16.98 3.95 19.81
CA GLY A 379 -18.37 4.32 19.54
C GLY A 379 -18.45 5.39 18.46
N GLU A 380 -17.66 6.44 18.55
CA GLU A 380 -17.57 7.51 17.53
C GLU A 380 -17.06 6.98 16.19
N ALA A 381 -16.03 6.14 16.21
CA ALA A 381 -15.52 5.52 14.98
C ALA A 381 -16.57 4.61 14.32
N LYS A 382 -17.34 3.86 15.12
CA LYS A 382 -18.45 3.04 14.61
C LYS A 382 -19.53 3.91 14.00
N GLN A 383 -19.92 4.98 14.67
CA GLN A 383 -20.93 5.91 14.16
C GLN A 383 -20.47 6.53 12.82
N LEU A 384 -19.20 6.93 12.73
CA LEU A 384 -18.63 7.48 11.48
C LEU A 384 -18.70 6.48 10.32
N ILE A 385 -18.44 5.19 10.57
CA ILE A 385 -18.59 4.14 9.57
C ILE A 385 -20.05 3.96 9.17
N ASP A 386 -20.97 3.92 10.15
CA ASP A 386 -22.39 3.77 9.90
C ASP A 386 -22.94 4.96 9.09
N ASP A 387 -22.56 6.19 9.44
CA ASP A 387 -22.93 7.41 8.72
C ASP A 387 -22.36 7.44 7.30
N TYR A 388 -21.11 6.96 7.12
CA TYR A 388 -20.51 6.83 5.79
C TYR A 388 -21.33 5.87 4.91
N PHE A 389 -21.69 4.71 5.42
CA PHE A 389 -22.47 3.74 4.66
C PHE A 389 -23.91 4.21 4.38
N ALA A 390 -24.48 4.99 5.28
CA ALA A 390 -25.77 5.63 5.04
C ALA A 390 -25.68 6.72 3.95
N ALA A 391 -24.57 7.45 3.89
CA ALA A 391 -24.32 8.48 2.89
C ALA A 391 -24.01 7.91 1.50
N PHE A 392 -23.38 6.72 1.44
CA PHE A 392 -22.89 6.09 0.20
C PHE A 392 -23.40 4.65 0.04
N PRO A 393 -24.70 4.45 -0.21
CA PRO A 393 -25.29 3.11 -0.32
C PRO A 393 -24.75 2.29 -1.49
N GLY A 394 -24.29 2.92 -2.57
CA GLY A 394 -23.64 2.25 -3.70
C GLY A 394 -22.33 1.56 -3.28
N VAL A 395 -21.58 2.17 -2.36
CA VAL A 395 -20.37 1.56 -1.81
C VAL A 395 -20.68 0.30 -1.00
N VAL A 396 -21.76 0.32 -0.19
CA VAL A 396 -22.21 -0.88 0.53
C VAL A 396 -22.55 -2.01 -0.43
N GLN A 397 -23.31 -1.69 -1.48
CA GLN A 397 -23.68 -2.68 -2.49
C GLN A 397 -22.46 -3.26 -3.21
N TYR A 398 -21.49 -2.41 -3.57
CA TYR A 398 -20.22 -2.85 -4.15
C TYR A 398 -19.49 -3.84 -3.23
N ILE A 399 -19.31 -3.50 -1.95
CA ILE A 399 -18.63 -4.33 -0.97
C ILE A 399 -19.27 -5.72 -0.87
N GLU A 400 -20.59 -5.79 -0.71
CA GLU A 400 -21.28 -7.08 -0.59
C GLU A 400 -21.25 -7.88 -1.90
N ASN A 401 -21.41 -7.21 -3.04
CA ASN A 401 -21.32 -7.85 -4.34
C ASN A 401 -19.93 -8.47 -4.56
N GLN A 402 -18.83 -7.77 -4.21
CA GLN A 402 -17.49 -8.31 -4.37
C GLN A 402 -17.24 -9.54 -3.49
N LYS A 403 -17.70 -9.52 -2.24
CA LYS A 403 -17.63 -10.69 -1.35
C LYS A 403 -18.40 -11.88 -1.92
N ASP A 404 -19.60 -11.65 -2.42
CA ASP A 404 -20.44 -12.71 -2.98
C ASP A 404 -19.87 -13.28 -4.29
N LEU A 405 -19.31 -12.42 -5.16
CA LEU A 405 -18.61 -12.85 -6.37
C LEU A 405 -17.37 -13.69 -6.02
N ALA A 406 -16.57 -13.23 -5.05
CA ALA A 406 -15.40 -13.96 -4.59
C ALA A 406 -15.76 -15.32 -3.97
N ARG A 407 -16.84 -15.42 -3.18
CA ARG A 407 -17.33 -16.70 -2.64
C ARG A 407 -17.77 -17.67 -3.74
N LYS A 408 -18.34 -17.16 -4.83
CA LYS A 408 -18.82 -17.97 -5.96
C LYS A 408 -17.69 -18.40 -6.89
N ARG A 409 -16.72 -17.51 -7.15
CA ARG A 409 -15.68 -17.70 -8.17
C ARG A 409 -14.34 -18.18 -7.61
N GLY A 410 -14.07 -17.96 -6.30
CA GLY A 410 -12.79 -18.23 -5.66
C GLY A 410 -11.71 -17.17 -5.93
N TYR A 411 -12.05 -16.07 -6.61
CA TYR A 411 -11.13 -14.98 -6.92
C TYR A 411 -11.85 -13.62 -7.01
N ALA A 412 -11.09 -12.56 -6.84
CA ALA A 412 -11.45 -11.19 -7.21
C ALA A 412 -10.83 -10.82 -8.57
N GLU A 413 -11.44 -9.89 -9.31
CA GLU A 413 -11.05 -9.58 -10.69
C GLU A 413 -11.02 -8.05 -10.92
N THR A 414 -9.97 -7.56 -11.61
CA THR A 414 -9.85 -6.14 -11.99
C THR A 414 -10.75 -5.81 -13.19
N LEU A 415 -10.88 -4.52 -13.51
CA LEU A 415 -11.60 -4.04 -14.70
C LEU A 415 -11.05 -4.67 -16.00
N PHE A 416 -9.79 -5.04 -16.01
CA PHE A 416 -9.09 -5.58 -17.18
C PHE A 416 -8.92 -7.11 -17.13
N GLY A 417 -9.53 -7.79 -16.13
CA GLY A 417 -9.56 -9.25 -16.06
C GLY A 417 -8.41 -9.88 -15.27
N ARG A 418 -7.53 -9.09 -14.61
CA ARG A 418 -6.52 -9.66 -13.72
C ARG A 418 -7.20 -10.32 -12.53
N LYS A 419 -6.76 -11.53 -12.18
CA LYS A 419 -7.36 -12.32 -11.10
C LYS A 419 -6.46 -12.36 -9.88
N ARG A 420 -7.05 -12.21 -8.70
CA ARG A 420 -6.45 -12.53 -7.41
C ARG A 420 -7.22 -13.67 -6.78
N TYR A 421 -6.60 -14.82 -6.62
CA TYR A 421 -7.22 -16.00 -6.02
C TYR A 421 -7.36 -15.82 -4.50
N LEU A 422 -8.47 -16.32 -3.95
CA LEU A 422 -8.86 -16.14 -2.54
C LEU A 422 -9.26 -17.50 -1.93
N PRO A 423 -8.32 -18.44 -1.75
CA PRO A 423 -8.62 -19.79 -1.28
C PRO A 423 -9.31 -19.78 0.09
N ASP A 424 -9.03 -18.78 0.91
CA ASP A 424 -9.53 -18.65 2.28
C ASP A 424 -10.90 -17.95 2.39
N ILE A 425 -11.54 -17.61 1.27
CA ILE A 425 -12.82 -16.85 1.28
C ILE A 425 -13.97 -17.62 1.95
N LEU A 426 -13.91 -18.92 1.98
CA LEU A 426 -14.87 -19.82 2.64
C LEU A 426 -14.33 -20.44 3.95
N SER A 427 -13.21 -19.94 4.48
CA SER A 427 -12.60 -20.46 5.70
C SER A 427 -13.57 -20.42 6.89
N HIS A 428 -13.59 -21.51 7.67
CA HIS A 428 -14.34 -21.56 8.94
C HIS A 428 -13.73 -20.63 10.02
N ASN A 429 -12.44 -20.32 9.91
CA ASN A 429 -11.79 -19.36 10.79
C ASN A 429 -12.23 -17.93 10.40
N ALA A 430 -12.94 -17.27 11.30
CA ALA A 430 -13.49 -15.93 11.06
C ALA A 430 -12.41 -14.86 10.77
N THR A 431 -11.23 -14.96 11.36
CA THR A 431 -10.12 -14.02 11.12
C THR A 431 -9.56 -14.18 9.72
N VAL A 432 -9.27 -15.43 9.33
CA VAL A 432 -8.76 -15.79 7.99
C VAL A 432 -9.78 -15.40 6.92
N ARG A 433 -11.05 -15.76 7.12
CA ARG A 433 -12.12 -15.37 6.19
C ARG A 433 -12.28 -13.87 6.07
N SER A 434 -12.23 -13.13 7.18
CA SER A 434 -12.34 -11.67 7.16
C SER A 434 -11.19 -11.02 6.39
N PHE A 435 -9.98 -11.58 6.45
CA PHE A 435 -8.85 -11.13 5.64
C PHE A 435 -9.11 -11.37 4.14
N ALA A 436 -9.57 -12.56 3.76
CA ALA A 436 -9.93 -12.86 2.38
C ALA A 436 -11.08 -11.97 1.87
N GLU A 437 -12.09 -11.67 2.69
CA GLU A 437 -13.19 -10.76 2.36
C GLU A 437 -12.69 -9.32 2.12
N ARG A 438 -11.72 -8.83 2.90
CA ARG A 438 -11.09 -7.53 2.63
C ARG A 438 -10.35 -7.54 1.29
N ASN A 439 -9.59 -8.58 1.02
CA ASN A 439 -8.89 -8.72 -0.26
C ASN A 439 -9.87 -8.81 -1.44
N ALA A 440 -11.04 -9.44 -1.27
CA ALA A 440 -12.08 -9.48 -2.30
C ALA A 440 -12.58 -8.10 -2.70
N VAL A 441 -12.65 -7.16 -1.75
CA VAL A 441 -13.09 -5.77 -1.98
C VAL A 441 -11.97 -4.91 -2.56
N ASN A 442 -10.73 -5.07 -2.04
CA ASN A 442 -9.60 -4.21 -2.37
C ASN A 442 -8.92 -4.58 -3.70
N ALA A 443 -8.79 -5.89 -3.98
CA ALA A 443 -8.03 -6.34 -5.15
C ALA A 443 -8.55 -5.79 -6.48
N PRO A 444 -9.87 -5.67 -6.74
CA PRO A 444 -10.37 -5.02 -7.95
C PRO A 444 -9.93 -3.57 -8.08
N ILE A 445 -9.92 -2.79 -6.99
CA ILE A 445 -9.54 -1.37 -6.99
C ILE A 445 -8.04 -1.23 -7.18
N GLN A 446 -7.24 -1.84 -6.30
CA GLN A 446 -5.78 -1.76 -6.35
C GLN A 446 -5.20 -2.33 -7.63
N GLY A 447 -5.71 -3.48 -8.06
CA GLY A 447 -5.24 -4.12 -9.29
C GLY A 447 -5.62 -3.33 -10.54
N THR A 448 -6.81 -2.71 -10.58
CA THR A 448 -7.19 -1.83 -11.68
C THR A 448 -6.32 -0.57 -11.71
N ALA A 449 -5.99 0.02 -10.56
CA ALA A 449 -5.05 1.14 -10.48
C ALA A 449 -3.67 0.74 -11.01
N ALA A 450 -3.18 -0.45 -10.65
CA ALA A 450 -1.90 -0.98 -11.15
C ALA A 450 -1.93 -1.23 -12.66
N ASP A 451 -3.02 -1.75 -13.20
CA ASP A 451 -3.19 -1.94 -14.64
C ASP A 451 -3.21 -0.59 -15.39
N ILE A 452 -3.91 0.41 -14.86
CA ILE A 452 -3.99 1.76 -15.45
C ILE A 452 -2.62 2.42 -15.52
N ILE A 453 -1.84 2.40 -14.41
CA ILE A 453 -0.51 3.02 -14.44
C ILE A 453 0.45 2.30 -15.39
N LYS A 454 0.40 0.97 -15.48
CA LYS A 454 1.17 0.18 -16.44
C LYS A 454 0.81 0.54 -17.88
N MET A 455 -0.48 0.66 -18.19
CA MET A 455 -0.95 1.10 -19.51
C MET A 455 -0.46 2.50 -19.83
N ALA A 456 -0.52 3.43 -18.88
CA ALA A 456 0.02 4.78 -19.03
C ALA A 456 1.53 4.76 -19.29
N MET A 457 2.30 3.96 -18.53
CA MET A 457 3.75 3.79 -18.73
C MET A 457 4.08 3.33 -20.16
N VAL A 458 3.38 2.31 -20.66
CA VAL A 458 3.57 1.80 -22.03
C VAL A 458 3.23 2.87 -23.07
N SER A 459 2.13 3.60 -22.87
CA SER A 459 1.71 4.63 -23.82
C SER A 459 2.64 5.84 -23.83
N ILE A 460 3.06 6.32 -22.66
CA ILE A 460 4.03 7.42 -22.52
C ILE A 460 5.36 7.02 -23.15
N HIS A 461 5.87 5.83 -22.81
CA HIS A 461 7.13 5.33 -23.40
C HIS A 461 7.09 5.33 -24.92
N ARG A 462 6.02 4.80 -25.51
CA ARG A 462 5.84 4.82 -26.97
C ARG A 462 5.87 6.26 -27.52
N ARG A 463 5.18 7.21 -26.89
CA ARG A 463 5.14 8.61 -27.31
C ARG A 463 6.52 9.27 -27.22
N LEU A 464 7.26 9.03 -26.13
CA LEU A 464 8.61 9.56 -25.96
C LEU A 464 9.57 9.07 -27.05
N HIS A 465 9.36 7.86 -27.60
CA HIS A 465 10.19 7.29 -28.66
C HIS A 465 9.75 7.64 -30.09
N THR A 466 8.47 7.97 -30.29
CA THR A 466 7.93 8.26 -31.64
C THR A 466 7.79 9.73 -31.93
N ASP A 467 7.53 10.54 -30.91
CA ASP A 467 7.32 11.97 -31.07
C ASP A 467 8.68 12.69 -31.17
N LYS A 468 8.67 13.78 -31.90
CA LYS A 468 9.85 14.63 -32.04
C LYS A 468 9.68 15.91 -31.23
N ASN A 469 10.80 16.45 -30.77
CA ASN A 469 10.84 17.76 -30.15
C ASN A 469 10.26 18.81 -31.11
N ALA A 470 9.20 19.50 -30.67
CA ALA A 470 8.45 20.43 -31.51
C ALA A 470 9.29 21.66 -31.96
N GLN A 471 10.38 21.98 -31.26
CA GLN A 471 11.25 23.11 -31.57
C GLN A 471 12.42 22.74 -32.50
N THR A 472 13.01 21.54 -32.29
CA THR A 472 14.22 21.12 -32.98
C THR A 472 13.99 20.11 -34.09
N GLY A 473 12.86 19.39 -34.07
CA GLY A 473 12.57 18.26 -34.96
C GLY A 473 13.36 16.98 -34.65
N GLU A 474 14.22 17.00 -33.63
CA GLU A 474 15.00 15.84 -33.19
C GLU A 474 14.16 14.91 -32.29
N PRO A 475 14.55 13.63 -32.12
CA PRO A 475 13.91 12.75 -31.15
C PRO A 475 13.89 13.34 -29.75
N LEU A 476 12.84 13.07 -28.97
CA LEU A 476 12.79 13.42 -27.55
C LEU A 476 13.87 12.62 -26.77
N ARG A 477 14.46 13.27 -25.78
CA ARG A 477 15.51 12.69 -24.92
C ARG A 477 15.04 12.49 -23.46
N ALA A 478 13.81 12.89 -23.17
CA ALA A 478 13.20 12.65 -21.87
C ALA A 478 13.11 11.16 -21.57
N GLN A 479 13.38 10.78 -20.34
CA GLN A 479 13.38 9.40 -19.89
C GLN A 479 12.50 9.24 -18.65
N MET A 480 11.67 8.18 -18.62
CA MET A 480 11.02 7.71 -17.39
C MET A 480 12.09 7.02 -16.55
N ILE A 481 12.26 7.44 -15.29
CA ILE A 481 13.36 6.95 -14.42
C ILE A 481 12.88 6.24 -13.17
N MET A 482 11.67 6.53 -12.70
CA MET A 482 11.16 5.94 -11.47
C MET A 482 9.65 5.87 -11.47
N GLN A 483 9.10 4.81 -10.87
CA GLN A 483 7.68 4.64 -10.56
C GLN A 483 7.54 4.36 -9.06
N VAL A 484 6.72 5.14 -8.37
CA VAL A 484 6.47 5.03 -6.93
C VAL A 484 4.98 5.15 -6.67
N HIS A 485 4.34 4.08 -6.19
CA HIS A 485 2.89 4.03 -5.98
C HIS A 485 2.10 4.40 -7.25
N ASP A 486 1.43 5.55 -7.25
CA ASP A 486 0.62 6.06 -8.37
C ASP A 486 1.36 7.17 -9.16
N GLU A 487 2.66 7.35 -8.89
CA GLU A 487 3.51 8.42 -9.39
C GLU A 487 4.52 7.90 -10.43
N LEU A 488 4.69 8.65 -11.54
CA LEU A 488 5.71 8.47 -12.56
C LEU A 488 6.68 9.63 -12.56
N ASN A 489 7.97 9.33 -12.56
CA ASN A 489 9.04 10.32 -12.48
C ASN A 489 9.93 10.26 -13.69
N PHE A 490 10.31 11.44 -14.18
CA PHE A 490 11.05 11.60 -15.43
C PHE A 490 12.23 12.53 -15.27
N ASN A 491 13.26 12.23 -16.04
CA ASN A 491 14.40 13.09 -16.29
C ASN A 491 14.20 13.78 -17.65
N VAL A 492 14.01 15.10 -17.67
CA VAL A 492 13.51 15.82 -18.84
C VAL A 492 14.45 16.98 -19.19
N PRO A 493 15.05 17.03 -20.40
CA PRO A 493 15.78 18.20 -20.87
C PRO A 493 14.93 19.47 -20.76
N GLU A 494 15.54 20.58 -20.34
CA GLU A 494 14.82 21.82 -20.08
C GLU A 494 13.97 22.31 -21.26
N ASN A 495 14.45 22.12 -22.48
CA ASN A 495 13.74 22.49 -23.71
C ASN A 495 12.61 21.52 -24.12
N GLU A 496 12.42 20.41 -23.42
CA GLU A 496 11.38 19.41 -23.70
C GLU A 496 10.26 19.43 -22.65
N VAL A 497 10.42 20.15 -21.53
CA VAL A 497 9.56 20.06 -20.34
C VAL A 497 8.08 20.24 -20.67
N GLU A 498 7.69 21.29 -21.35
CA GLU A 498 6.29 21.56 -21.66
C GLU A 498 5.67 20.50 -22.59
N GLN A 499 6.44 20.04 -23.58
CA GLN A 499 5.98 18.99 -24.47
C GLN A 499 5.80 17.66 -23.74
N VAL A 500 6.80 17.26 -22.95
CA VAL A 500 6.77 16.00 -22.18
C VAL A 500 5.68 16.04 -21.12
N ARG A 501 5.51 17.16 -20.40
CA ARG A 501 4.40 17.35 -19.47
C ARG A 501 3.04 17.11 -20.13
N ASN A 502 2.82 17.68 -21.30
CA ASN A 502 1.56 17.51 -22.03
C ASN A 502 1.36 16.07 -22.50
N ILE A 503 2.41 15.38 -22.95
CA ILE A 503 2.37 13.96 -23.29
C ILE A 503 1.98 13.14 -22.05
N VAL A 504 2.69 13.30 -20.95
CA VAL A 504 2.48 12.54 -19.73
C VAL A 504 1.04 12.73 -19.20
N LEU A 505 0.58 13.98 -19.07
CA LEU A 505 -0.78 14.26 -18.60
C LEU A 505 -1.85 13.69 -19.54
N SER A 506 -1.67 13.85 -20.84
CA SER A 506 -2.61 13.32 -21.84
C SER A 506 -2.73 11.80 -21.76
N GLU A 507 -1.60 11.10 -21.69
CA GLU A 507 -1.58 9.63 -21.64
C GLU A 507 -2.09 9.10 -20.30
N MET A 508 -1.71 9.70 -19.17
CA MET A 508 -2.22 9.28 -17.86
C MET A 508 -3.74 9.49 -17.75
N GLN A 509 -4.24 10.63 -18.16
CA GLN A 509 -5.68 10.95 -18.02
C GLN A 509 -6.55 10.28 -19.08
N GLY A 510 -5.98 9.97 -20.25
CA GLY A 510 -6.70 9.42 -21.41
C GLY A 510 -6.63 7.89 -21.55
N VAL A 511 -5.85 7.20 -20.73
CA VAL A 511 -5.55 5.76 -20.89
C VAL A 511 -6.77 4.86 -20.80
N VAL A 512 -7.79 5.25 -20.04
CA VAL A 512 -9.05 4.53 -19.91
C VAL A 512 -10.21 5.49 -19.67
N SER A 513 -11.40 5.13 -20.15
CA SER A 513 -12.64 5.87 -19.89
C SER A 513 -13.39 5.24 -18.70
N LEU A 514 -13.55 6.00 -17.62
CA LEU A 514 -14.31 5.62 -16.43
C LEU A 514 -15.59 6.47 -16.31
N SER A 515 -16.47 6.14 -15.38
CA SER A 515 -17.65 6.96 -15.05
C SER A 515 -17.28 8.32 -14.43
N VAL A 516 -16.05 8.46 -13.96
CA VAL A 516 -15.46 9.70 -13.42
C VAL A 516 -14.14 9.99 -14.14
N PRO A 517 -13.74 11.27 -14.30
CA PRO A 517 -12.48 11.59 -14.98
C PRO A 517 -11.29 11.06 -14.19
N LEU A 518 -10.27 10.53 -14.87
CA LEU A 518 -8.93 10.36 -14.32
C LEU A 518 -8.23 11.72 -14.34
N ILE A 519 -7.62 12.10 -13.23
CA ILE A 519 -6.84 13.34 -13.13
C ILE A 519 -5.45 12.96 -12.65
N ALA A 520 -4.45 13.53 -13.31
CA ALA A 520 -3.06 13.47 -12.88
C ALA A 520 -2.56 14.90 -12.64
N ASP A 521 -1.88 15.08 -11.53
CA ASP A 521 -1.16 16.31 -11.21
C ASP A 521 0.30 16.16 -11.67
N CYS A 522 0.89 17.25 -12.18
CA CYS A 522 2.25 17.20 -12.69
C CYS A 522 3.04 18.44 -12.27
N GLY A 523 4.13 18.20 -11.53
CA GLY A 523 5.08 19.21 -11.12
C GLY A 523 6.44 19.06 -11.78
N VAL A 524 7.22 20.14 -11.75
CA VAL A 524 8.57 20.20 -12.32
C VAL A 524 9.47 20.94 -11.34
N GLY A 525 10.68 20.42 -11.11
CA GLY A 525 11.63 21.01 -10.16
C GLY A 525 13.07 20.59 -10.41
N LYS A 526 13.97 21.06 -9.56
CA LYS A 526 15.40 20.68 -9.58
C LYS A 526 15.70 19.40 -8.79
N ASN A 527 14.70 18.87 -8.13
CA ASN A 527 14.75 17.63 -7.38
C ASN A 527 13.33 17.08 -7.23
N TRP A 528 13.20 15.87 -6.73
CA TRP A 528 11.91 15.23 -6.55
C TRP A 528 10.99 15.96 -5.55
N LEU A 529 11.55 16.61 -4.52
CA LEU A 529 10.74 17.36 -3.55
C LEU A 529 10.07 18.59 -4.18
N GLU A 530 10.78 19.32 -5.05
CA GLU A 530 10.25 20.48 -5.74
C GLU A 530 9.22 20.13 -6.82
N ALA A 531 9.38 18.95 -7.41
CA ALA A 531 8.49 18.47 -8.47
C ALA A 531 7.20 17.82 -7.97
N HIS A 532 7.06 17.56 -6.65
CA HIS A 532 5.92 16.82 -6.07
C HIS A 532 4.91 17.70 -5.32
#